data_8a6fa3ec9ca1e6d66c8faca9c276e5a5
#
_entry.id   8a6fa3ec9ca1e6d66c8faca9c276e5a5
#
_cell.length_a   1.000
_cell.length_b   1.000
_cell.length_c   1.000
_cell.angle_alpha   90.00
_cell.angle_beta   90.00
_cell.angle_gamma   90.00
#
_symmetry.space_group_name_H-M   'P 1'
#
loop_
_entity.id
_entity.type
_entity.pdbx_description
1 polymer ?
#
loop_
_entity_poly.entity_id
_entity_poly.type
_entity_poly.pdbx_seq_one_letter_code
_entity_poly.pdbx_strand_id
1 'polypeptide(L)'
;MAIERTLSIVKPDAVAKNVVGEIFARFEKAGLQIVATKMKHLTQAEAEGFYAEHKERGFFADLVAFMTSGPVVVSVLEGENAVLAHREILGATNPKEAAPGTIRADFAVSIDENAAHGSDSVASADREVNYFFAQTEIAPRTR
;
A
#
# COMPACT_ATOMS: atom_id res chain seq x y z
N MET A 1 12.72 15.11 -13.58
CA MET A 1 12.52 13.75 -13.04
C MET A 1 12.65 13.79 -11.53
N ALA A 2 11.56 13.50 -10.86
CA ALA A 2 11.54 13.56 -9.41
C ALA A 2 11.61 12.15 -8.83
N ILE A 3 12.59 11.92 -7.96
CA ILE A 3 12.65 10.69 -7.17
C ILE A 3 11.73 10.89 -5.98
N GLU A 4 10.76 10.00 -5.84
CA GLU A 4 9.75 10.07 -4.79
C GLU A 4 9.72 8.79 -3.99
N ARG A 5 9.15 8.88 -2.80
CA ARG A 5 8.79 7.71 -1.99
C ARG A 5 7.29 7.65 -1.84
N THR A 6 6.77 6.43 -1.79
CA THR A 6 5.34 6.21 -1.55
C THR A 6 5.18 5.06 -0.56
N LEU A 7 4.05 5.04 0.12
CA LEU A 7 3.74 3.93 1.01
C LEU A 7 2.82 2.93 0.33
N SER A 8 3.21 1.67 0.38
CA SER A 8 2.40 0.55 -0.08
C SER A 8 1.96 -0.27 1.12
N ILE A 9 0.71 -0.71 1.12
CA ILE A 9 0.25 -1.71 2.08
C ILE A 9 -0.36 -2.85 1.27
N VAL A 10 0.19 -4.05 1.41
CA VAL A 10 -0.49 -5.26 0.92
C VAL A 10 -1.48 -5.64 2.01
N LYS A 11 -2.75 -5.58 1.69
CA LYS A 11 -3.84 -5.71 2.66
C LYS A 11 -4.09 -7.17 3.06
N PRO A 12 -4.83 -7.40 4.15
CA PRO A 12 -5.03 -8.77 4.67
C PRO A 12 -5.57 -9.76 3.65
N ASP A 13 -6.43 -9.32 2.74
CA ASP A 13 -6.99 -10.20 1.71
C ASP A 13 -5.91 -10.76 0.78
N ALA A 14 -4.99 -9.89 0.33
CA ALA A 14 -3.91 -10.31 -0.56
C ALA A 14 -2.84 -11.11 0.20
N VAL A 15 -2.54 -10.75 1.45
CA VAL A 15 -1.61 -11.54 2.26
C VAL A 15 -2.17 -12.96 2.44
N ALA A 16 -3.48 -13.07 2.73
CA ALA A 16 -4.13 -14.36 2.90
C ALA A 16 -4.08 -15.21 1.63
N LYS A 17 -4.10 -14.58 0.46
CA LYS A 17 -3.98 -15.29 -0.82
C LYS A 17 -2.55 -15.72 -1.14
N ASN A 18 -1.58 -15.31 -0.31
CA ASN A 18 -0.17 -15.66 -0.47
C ASN A 18 0.42 -15.14 -1.79
N VAL A 19 0.07 -13.90 -2.15
CA VAL A 19 0.53 -13.25 -3.39
C VAL A 19 1.45 -12.04 -3.15
N VAL A 20 1.98 -11.90 -1.93
CA VAL A 20 2.88 -10.77 -1.60
C VAL A 20 4.08 -10.74 -2.54
N GLY A 21 4.70 -11.87 -2.81
CA GLY A 21 5.86 -11.95 -3.71
C GLY A 21 5.52 -11.53 -5.13
N GLU A 22 4.38 -11.93 -5.64
CA GLU A 22 3.94 -11.54 -6.99
C GLU A 22 3.68 -10.03 -7.07
N ILE A 23 3.10 -9.46 -6.03
CA ILE A 23 2.86 -8.03 -5.95
C ILE A 23 4.19 -7.27 -5.93
N PHE A 24 5.15 -7.71 -5.10
CA PHE A 24 6.48 -7.11 -5.05
C PHE A 24 7.22 -7.23 -6.37
N ALA A 25 7.09 -8.35 -7.07
CA ALA A 25 7.72 -8.54 -8.37
C ALA A 25 7.22 -7.49 -9.37
N ARG A 26 5.95 -7.13 -9.32
CA ARG A 26 5.39 -6.10 -10.22
C ARG A 26 5.95 -4.72 -9.90
N PHE A 27 6.18 -4.41 -8.62
CA PHE A 27 6.82 -3.14 -8.25
C PHE A 27 8.23 -3.07 -8.81
N GLU A 28 9.02 -4.11 -8.62
CA GLU A 28 10.41 -4.14 -9.08
C GLU A 28 10.51 -4.11 -10.62
N LYS A 29 9.63 -4.81 -11.30
CA LYS A 29 9.58 -4.79 -12.77
C LYS A 29 9.31 -3.39 -13.32
N ALA A 30 8.54 -2.59 -12.59
CA ALA A 30 8.20 -1.23 -12.98
C ALA A 30 9.28 -0.22 -12.61
N GLY A 31 10.38 -0.67 -11.98
CA GLY A 31 11.50 0.19 -11.60
C GLY A 31 11.38 0.81 -10.22
N LEU A 32 10.39 0.39 -9.43
CA LEU A 32 10.27 0.85 -8.05
C LEU A 32 11.14 -0.01 -7.15
N GLN A 33 11.90 0.63 -6.26
CA GLN A 33 12.78 -0.06 -5.32
C GLN A 33 12.12 -0.15 -3.96
N ILE A 34 12.16 -1.32 -3.35
CA ILE A 34 11.68 -1.50 -1.98
C ILE A 34 12.83 -1.07 -1.07
N VAL A 35 12.63 0.01 -0.32
CA VAL A 35 13.68 0.56 0.56
C VAL A 35 13.38 0.37 2.04
N ALA A 36 12.18 -0.12 2.37
CA ALA A 36 11.81 -0.56 3.71
C ALA A 36 10.58 -1.45 3.61
N THR A 37 10.48 -2.45 4.46
CA THR A 37 9.30 -3.31 4.48
C THR A 37 9.19 -3.99 5.84
N LYS A 38 7.97 -4.19 6.29
CA LYS A 38 7.69 -5.01 7.48
C LYS A 38 6.29 -5.61 7.40
N MET A 39 6.17 -6.81 7.92
CA MET A 39 4.86 -7.45 8.08
C MET A 39 4.36 -7.12 9.49
N LYS A 40 3.12 -6.69 9.58
CA LYS A 40 2.50 -6.33 10.85
C LYS A 40 1.07 -6.84 10.90
N HIS A 41 0.63 -7.21 12.09
CA HIS A 41 -0.81 -7.32 12.36
C HIS A 41 -1.20 -6.02 13.06
N LEU A 42 -1.88 -5.13 12.35
CA LEU A 42 -2.21 -3.82 12.89
C LEU A 42 -3.12 -3.95 14.11
N THR A 43 -2.85 -3.13 15.13
CA THR A 43 -3.79 -2.98 16.23
C THR A 43 -4.92 -2.05 15.79
N GLN A 44 -6.03 -2.08 16.51
CA GLN A 44 -7.14 -1.16 16.23
C GLN A 44 -6.67 0.29 16.28
N ALA A 45 -5.86 0.64 17.28
CA ALA A 45 -5.32 2.00 17.40
C ALA A 45 -4.47 2.39 16.21
N GLU A 46 -3.62 1.48 15.72
CA GLU A 46 -2.79 1.76 14.54
C GLU A 46 -3.64 1.99 13.30
N ALA A 47 -4.65 1.15 13.06
CA ALA A 47 -5.52 1.30 11.91
C ALA A 47 -6.34 2.58 11.98
N GLU A 48 -6.89 2.89 13.16
CA GLU A 48 -7.66 4.13 13.36
C GLU A 48 -6.79 5.36 13.14
N GLY A 49 -5.55 5.34 13.63
CA GLY A 49 -4.62 6.45 13.45
C GLY A 49 -4.23 6.65 12.00
N PHE A 50 -3.98 5.57 11.28
CA PHE A 50 -3.59 5.65 9.87
C PHE A 50 -4.73 6.24 9.01
N TYR A 51 -5.97 5.85 9.29
CA TYR A 51 -7.14 6.31 8.54
C TYR A 51 -7.88 7.44 9.24
N ALA A 52 -7.23 8.17 10.17
CA ALA A 52 -7.87 9.18 11.00
C ALA A 52 -8.63 10.26 10.20
N GLU A 53 -8.15 10.63 9.03
CA GLU A 53 -8.82 11.62 8.19
C GLU A 53 -10.17 11.12 7.63
N HIS A 54 -10.44 9.82 7.75
CA HIS A 54 -11.69 9.20 7.30
C HIS A 54 -12.63 8.86 8.46
N LYS A 55 -12.30 9.22 9.70
CA LYS A 55 -13.05 8.75 10.87
C LYS A 55 -14.52 9.19 10.89
N GLU A 56 -14.85 10.25 10.16
CA GLU A 56 -16.24 10.71 10.05
C GLU A 56 -17.00 10.01 8.91
N ARG A 57 -16.33 9.16 8.14
CA ARG A 57 -16.95 8.44 7.02
C ARG A 57 -17.67 7.21 7.50
N GLY A 58 -18.80 6.89 6.84
CA GLY A 58 -19.61 5.72 7.21
C GLY A 58 -18.86 4.38 7.09
N PHE A 59 -17.85 4.31 6.21
CA PHE A 59 -17.07 3.09 5.99
C PHE A 59 -15.90 2.92 6.99
N PHE A 60 -15.67 3.89 7.87
CA PHE A 60 -14.47 3.87 8.73
C PHE A 60 -14.38 2.61 9.60
N ALA A 61 -15.49 2.26 10.28
CA ALA A 61 -15.49 1.09 11.17
C ALA A 61 -15.21 -0.21 10.41
N ASP A 62 -15.80 -0.36 9.22
CA ASP A 62 -15.59 -1.55 8.40
C ASP A 62 -14.16 -1.60 7.86
N LEU A 63 -13.60 -0.46 7.49
CA LEU A 63 -12.22 -0.36 7.02
C LEU A 63 -11.25 -0.76 8.13
N VAL A 64 -11.44 -0.25 9.34
CA VAL A 64 -10.60 -0.60 10.48
C VAL A 64 -10.71 -2.09 10.79
N ALA A 65 -11.93 -2.63 10.79
CA ALA A 65 -12.15 -4.06 11.03
C ALA A 65 -11.44 -4.91 10.00
N PHE A 66 -11.52 -4.52 8.73
CA PHE A 66 -10.85 -5.24 7.65
C PHE A 66 -9.33 -5.19 7.81
N MET A 67 -8.77 -4.00 8.03
CA MET A 67 -7.31 -3.81 8.12
C MET A 67 -6.70 -4.48 9.35
N THR A 68 -7.49 -4.79 10.35
CA THR A 68 -7.03 -5.51 11.55
C THR A 68 -7.37 -7.00 11.52
N SER A 69 -8.00 -7.47 10.45
CA SER A 69 -8.46 -8.86 10.35
C SER A 69 -7.33 -9.87 10.11
N GLY A 70 -6.15 -9.41 9.73
CA GLY A 70 -5.01 -10.28 9.50
C GLY A 70 -3.76 -9.45 9.24
N PRO A 71 -2.61 -10.12 9.04
CA PRO A 71 -1.36 -9.41 8.76
C PRO A 71 -1.42 -8.62 7.46
N VAL A 72 -0.69 -7.49 7.46
CA VAL A 72 -0.46 -6.65 6.28
C VAL A 72 1.04 -6.54 6.06
N VAL A 73 1.45 -6.18 4.83
CA VAL A 73 2.86 -5.87 4.55
C VAL A 73 2.93 -4.40 4.17
N VAL A 74 3.57 -3.60 5.02
CA VAL A 74 3.80 -2.18 4.76
C VAL A 74 5.20 -2.01 4.18
N SER A 75 5.32 -1.19 3.14
CA SER A 75 6.59 -0.99 2.45
C SER A 75 6.73 0.45 1.98
N VAL A 76 7.98 0.91 1.95
CA VAL A 76 8.32 2.18 1.31
C VAL A 76 8.93 1.84 -0.04
N LEU A 77 8.36 2.40 -1.10
CA LEU A 77 8.84 2.24 -2.46
C LEU A 77 9.45 3.56 -2.92
N GLU A 78 10.57 3.47 -3.63
CA GLU A 78 11.28 4.65 -4.11
C GLU A 78 11.52 4.54 -5.62
N GLY A 79 11.37 5.63 -6.33
CA GLY A 79 11.62 5.67 -7.76
C GLY A 79 11.10 6.96 -8.38
N GLU A 80 11.28 7.09 -9.70
CA GLU A 80 10.75 8.24 -10.42
C GLU A 80 9.23 8.25 -10.38
N ASN A 81 8.66 9.37 -9.97
CA ASN A 81 7.21 9.54 -9.88
C ASN A 81 6.54 8.37 -9.14
N ALA A 82 7.14 7.93 -8.03
CA ALA A 82 6.75 6.69 -7.36
C ALA A 82 5.26 6.67 -6.98
N VAL A 83 4.70 7.81 -6.56
CA VAL A 83 3.28 7.86 -6.17
C VAL A 83 2.39 7.46 -7.34
N LEU A 84 2.55 8.13 -8.49
CA LEU A 84 1.73 7.83 -9.67
C LEU A 84 2.04 6.44 -10.23
N ALA A 85 3.33 6.10 -10.34
CA ALA A 85 3.74 4.80 -10.87
C ALA A 85 3.13 3.65 -10.06
N HIS A 86 3.16 3.78 -8.73
CA HIS A 86 2.58 2.77 -7.84
C HIS A 86 1.06 2.64 -8.05
N ARG A 87 0.37 3.78 -8.14
CA ARG A 87 -1.08 3.76 -8.35
C ARG A 87 -1.48 3.15 -9.69
N GLU A 88 -0.66 3.37 -10.73
CA GLU A 88 -0.90 2.74 -12.03
C GLU A 88 -0.73 1.22 -11.96
N ILE A 89 0.26 0.74 -11.21
CA ILE A 89 0.46 -0.69 -11.01
C ILE A 89 -0.71 -1.31 -10.24
N LEU A 90 -1.23 -0.59 -9.23
CA LEU A 90 -2.37 -1.06 -8.44
C LEU A 90 -3.65 -1.14 -9.28
N GLY A 91 -3.87 -0.16 -10.15
CA GLY A 91 -5.08 -0.06 -10.94
C GLY A 91 -6.20 0.70 -10.22
N ALA A 92 -7.35 0.79 -10.85
CA ALA A 92 -8.50 1.50 -10.29
C ALA A 92 -8.92 0.90 -8.96
N THR A 93 -9.40 1.75 -8.04
CA THR A 93 -9.83 1.33 -6.70
C THR A 93 -10.89 0.22 -6.76
N ASN A 94 -11.83 0.34 -7.71
CA ASN A 94 -12.79 -0.72 -7.96
C ASN A 94 -12.15 -1.74 -8.91
N PRO A 95 -11.93 -3.00 -8.47
CA PRO A 95 -11.28 -4.00 -9.32
C PRO A 95 -12.05 -4.29 -10.62
N LYS A 96 -13.35 -4.06 -10.63
CA LYS A 96 -14.15 -4.26 -11.85
C LYS A 96 -13.81 -3.23 -12.94
N GLU A 97 -13.27 -2.08 -12.54
CA GLU A 97 -12.86 -1.00 -13.44
C GLU A 97 -11.35 -1.00 -13.68
N ALA A 98 -10.60 -1.85 -12.98
CA ALA A 98 -9.16 -1.91 -13.10
C ALA A 98 -8.75 -2.59 -14.42
N ALA A 99 -7.75 -2.01 -15.09
CA ALA A 99 -7.25 -2.57 -16.35
C ALA A 99 -6.60 -3.94 -16.12
N PRO A 100 -6.72 -4.86 -17.10
CA PRO A 100 -6.07 -6.16 -16.99
C PRO A 100 -4.56 -6.01 -16.74
N GLY A 101 -4.02 -6.87 -15.88
CA GLY A 101 -2.60 -6.85 -15.52
C GLY A 101 -2.28 -5.98 -14.32
N THR A 102 -3.23 -5.17 -13.84
CA THR A 102 -3.05 -4.43 -12.60
C THR A 102 -3.25 -5.35 -11.40
N ILE A 103 -2.71 -4.96 -10.26
CA ILE A 103 -2.81 -5.76 -9.04
C ILE A 103 -4.28 -5.95 -8.64
N ARG A 104 -5.07 -4.89 -8.68
CA ARG A 104 -6.48 -4.98 -8.28
C ARG A 104 -7.30 -5.81 -9.24
N ALA A 105 -7.03 -5.71 -10.54
CA ALA A 105 -7.72 -6.55 -11.53
C ALA A 105 -7.45 -8.04 -11.28
N ASP A 106 -6.22 -8.38 -10.92
CA ASP A 106 -5.79 -9.78 -10.79
C ASP A 106 -6.08 -10.38 -9.41
N PHE A 107 -6.02 -9.57 -8.34
CA PHE A 107 -6.04 -10.10 -6.97
C PHE A 107 -7.16 -9.57 -6.08
N ALA A 108 -7.81 -8.48 -6.46
CA ALA A 108 -8.85 -7.89 -5.62
C ALA A 108 -10.23 -8.48 -5.95
N VAL A 109 -11.07 -8.58 -4.94
CA VAL A 109 -12.42 -9.12 -5.07
C VAL A 109 -13.45 -8.01 -5.18
N SER A 110 -13.27 -6.92 -4.43
CA SER A 110 -14.25 -5.83 -4.34
C SER A 110 -13.53 -4.54 -3.97
N ILE A 111 -14.28 -3.43 -3.92
CA ILE A 111 -13.74 -2.15 -3.45
C ILE A 111 -13.25 -2.28 -2.00
N ASP A 112 -13.98 -3.02 -1.18
CA ASP A 112 -13.63 -3.19 0.23
C ASP A 112 -12.43 -4.10 0.43
N GLU A 113 -12.30 -5.14 -0.40
CA GLU A 113 -11.17 -6.07 -0.37
C GLU A 113 -10.37 -5.89 -1.66
N ASN A 114 -9.66 -4.77 -1.75
CA ASN A 114 -9.02 -4.36 -3.00
C ASN A 114 -7.51 -4.56 -3.04
N ALA A 115 -7.01 -5.49 -2.25
CA ALA A 115 -5.67 -6.05 -2.26
C ALA A 115 -4.56 -5.15 -1.73
N ALA A 116 -4.54 -3.87 -2.07
CA ALA A 116 -3.41 -3.01 -1.71
C ALA A 116 -3.82 -1.54 -1.58
N HIS A 117 -3.01 -0.82 -0.83
CA HIS A 117 -3.11 0.63 -0.64
C HIS A 117 -1.89 1.30 -1.25
N GLY A 118 -2.08 2.46 -1.86
CA GLY A 118 -1.01 3.35 -2.29
C GLY A 118 -1.34 4.77 -1.87
N SER A 119 -0.31 5.52 -1.49
CA SER A 119 -0.48 6.95 -1.18
C SER A 119 -1.02 7.67 -2.41
N ASP A 120 -1.86 8.68 -2.20
CA ASP A 120 -2.51 9.39 -3.30
C ASP A 120 -1.81 10.69 -3.71
N SER A 121 -0.82 11.12 -2.93
CA SER A 121 -0.03 12.32 -3.20
C SER A 121 1.30 12.24 -2.47
N VAL A 122 2.23 13.13 -2.84
CA VAL A 122 3.52 13.23 -2.15
C VAL A 122 3.32 13.61 -0.69
N ALA A 123 2.39 14.53 -0.40
CA ALA A 123 2.11 14.93 0.98
C ALA A 123 1.54 13.78 1.80
N SER A 124 0.61 13.00 1.23
CA SER A 124 0.07 11.80 1.90
C SER A 124 1.16 10.77 2.09
N ALA A 125 2.03 10.58 1.09
CA ALA A 125 3.12 9.63 1.17
C ALA A 125 4.06 9.95 2.34
N ASP A 126 4.45 11.21 2.50
CA ASP A 126 5.32 11.63 3.60
C ASP A 126 4.70 11.30 4.95
N ARG A 127 3.43 11.64 5.13
CA ARG A 127 2.72 11.36 6.38
C ARG A 127 2.62 9.86 6.65
N GLU A 128 2.27 9.10 5.61
CA GLU A 128 2.05 7.66 5.75
C GLU A 128 3.35 6.89 5.98
N VAL A 129 4.42 7.27 5.29
CA VAL A 129 5.75 6.67 5.52
C VAL A 129 6.19 6.90 6.95
N ASN A 130 6.09 8.15 7.43
CA ASN A 130 6.50 8.48 8.79
C ASN A 130 5.62 7.83 9.85
N TYR A 131 4.40 7.46 9.51
CA TYR A 131 3.52 6.75 10.43
C TYR A 131 4.04 5.35 10.76
N PHE A 132 4.59 4.64 9.77
CA PHE A 132 5.02 3.25 9.96
C PHE A 132 6.52 3.06 10.09
N PHE A 133 7.34 4.02 9.64
CA PHE A 133 8.80 3.83 9.57
C PHE A 133 9.55 5.01 10.17
N ALA A 134 10.59 4.69 10.97
CA ALA A 134 11.59 5.68 11.35
C ALA A 134 12.56 5.87 10.18
N GLN A 135 13.23 7.03 10.10
CA GLN A 135 14.20 7.28 9.04
C GLN A 135 15.32 6.24 9.04
N THR A 136 15.69 5.75 10.20
CA THR A 136 16.74 4.72 10.33
C THR A 136 16.32 3.35 9.78
N GLU A 137 15.04 3.16 9.52
CA GLU A 137 14.52 1.90 8.97
C GLU A 137 14.47 1.91 7.44
N ILE A 138 14.73 3.06 6.82
CA ILE A 138 14.70 3.21 5.37
C ILE A 138 16.12 3.09 4.84
N ALA A 139 16.31 2.17 3.88
CA ALA A 139 17.64 1.83 3.37
C ALA A 139 17.70 2.05 1.86
N PRO A 140 17.99 3.29 1.41
CA PRO A 140 18.13 3.56 -0.03
C PRO A 140 19.25 2.73 -0.64
N ARG A 141 19.08 2.40 -1.92
CA ARG A 141 20.10 1.62 -2.63
C ARG A 141 21.38 2.42 -2.82
N THR A 142 22.51 1.78 -2.56
CA THR A 142 23.84 2.36 -2.79
C THR A 142 24.63 1.56 -3.83
N ARG A 143 24.03 0.53 -4.38
CA ARG A 143 24.69 -0.35 -5.35
C ARG A 143 23.74 -0.65 -6.50
#